data_9c2b8f2cab00f49b20fefe094c1fe37c
#
_entry.id   9c2b8f2cab00f49b20fefe094c1fe37c
#
_cell.length_a   1.000
_cell.length_b   1.000
_cell.length_c   1.000
_cell.angle_alpha   90.00
_cell.angle_beta   90.00
_cell.angle_gamma   90.00
#
_symmetry.space_group_name_H-M   'P 1'
#
loop_
_entity.id
_entity.type
_entity.pdbx_description
1 polymer ?
#
loop_
_entity_poly.entity_id
_entity_poly.type
_entity_poly.pdbx_seq_one_letter_code
_entity_poly.pdbx_strand_id
1 'polypeptide(L)'
;MMTMVHETSAVDGIEATCDILGVNRSTYYRWREPAVYGCAHRGGWLRQPRALLREETRVVLEVLHEDRFADLAPAQIYASLLDEKRYLCSERTMYRILAANDELRERRAQLMHPRYAAPELLATRPNELWSWDITKLKGPATWSYYYLYVIMDVFSRYVVGWMVAPKESATLAEKLIAETCERHGVQPGTLTVHADRGSSMRSKLVAQLLADLGVTKTHSRPHVSNDNAFSEAGFKTLKYRPDFPERFGCIEDARSYCVDFFAWYNGEHYHSGLSLHTPADVHYGRAQQRLDDRAVVLAAAHAAHPERFVRGVPKPQPLPTEVWINKPKTAASHDQPDQSDQSDQLANAH
;
A
#
# COMPACT_ATOMS: atom_id res chain seq x y z
N MET A 1 22.63 -36.83 15.22
CA MET A 1 22.55 -36.49 13.79
C MET A 1 23.88 -36.67 13.07
N MET A 2 25.01 -36.08 13.48
CA MET A 2 26.33 -36.24 12.82
C MET A 2 26.83 -37.67 12.77
N THR A 3 26.73 -38.44 13.83
CA THR A 3 27.12 -39.85 13.92
C THR A 3 26.29 -40.70 12.93
N MET A 4 25.01 -40.49 12.89
CA MET A 4 24.09 -41.16 11.99
C MET A 4 24.41 -40.88 10.51
N VAL A 5 24.70 -39.61 10.17
CA VAL A 5 25.09 -39.19 8.80
C VAL A 5 26.41 -39.89 8.39
N HIS A 6 27.34 -40.04 9.33
CA HIS A 6 28.63 -40.64 9.03
C HIS A 6 28.55 -42.16 8.82
N GLU A 7 27.71 -42.85 9.61
CA GLU A 7 27.48 -44.28 9.49
C GLU A 7 26.73 -44.64 8.21
N THR A 8 25.67 -43.87 7.87
CA THR A 8 24.86 -44.10 6.66
C THR A 8 25.62 -43.74 5.38
N SER A 9 26.47 -42.72 5.40
CA SER A 9 27.25 -42.28 4.23
C SER A 9 28.34 -43.30 3.82
N ALA A 10 28.76 -44.16 4.72
CA ALA A 10 29.72 -45.24 4.44
C ALA A 10 29.08 -46.40 3.66
N VAL A 11 27.75 -46.58 3.75
CA VAL A 11 27.00 -47.64 3.09
C VAL A 11 26.35 -47.20 1.81
N ASP A 12 25.64 -46.07 1.83
CA ASP A 12 24.76 -45.61 0.73
C ASP A 12 25.36 -44.48 -0.10
N GLY A 13 26.55 -43.99 0.22
CA GLY A 13 27.19 -42.86 -0.42
C GLY A 13 26.70 -41.52 0.08
N ILE A 14 27.57 -40.51 -0.02
CA ILE A 14 27.34 -39.13 0.54
C ILE A 14 26.12 -38.43 -0.09
N GLU A 15 25.90 -38.65 -1.36
CA GLU A 15 24.81 -37.98 -2.13
C GLU A 15 23.45 -38.50 -1.68
N ALA A 16 23.26 -39.81 -1.71
CA ALA A 16 22.03 -40.45 -1.27
C ALA A 16 21.71 -40.17 0.20
N THR A 17 22.73 -40.21 1.08
CA THR A 17 22.55 -39.88 2.50
C THR A 17 22.14 -38.42 2.73
N CYS A 18 22.70 -37.46 1.96
CA CYS A 18 22.32 -36.06 2.08
C CYS A 18 20.88 -35.83 1.63
N ASP A 19 20.45 -36.48 0.55
CA ASP A 19 19.08 -36.36 0.03
C ASP A 19 18.05 -36.98 0.99
N ILE A 20 18.33 -38.18 1.54
CA ILE A 20 17.43 -38.83 2.48
C ILE A 20 17.26 -38.04 3.79
N LEU A 21 18.33 -37.41 4.26
CA LEU A 21 18.33 -36.65 5.52
C LEU A 21 18.03 -35.15 5.34
N GLY A 22 17.79 -34.69 4.11
CA GLY A 22 17.51 -33.29 3.82
C GLY A 22 18.67 -32.33 4.15
N VAL A 23 19.93 -32.81 4.09
CA VAL A 23 21.13 -32.06 4.44
C VAL A 23 21.88 -31.66 3.15
N ASN A 24 22.16 -30.39 2.96
CA ASN A 24 22.95 -29.93 1.82
C ASN A 24 24.37 -30.50 1.87
N ARG A 25 24.91 -31.00 0.75
CA ARG A 25 26.26 -31.57 0.61
C ARG A 25 27.37 -30.69 1.19
N SER A 26 27.27 -29.37 0.97
CA SER A 26 28.22 -28.39 1.53
C SER A 26 28.20 -28.36 3.05
N THR A 27 27.06 -28.61 3.66
CA THR A 27 26.90 -28.68 5.10
C THR A 27 27.53 -29.99 5.65
N TYR A 28 27.34 -31.08 4.93
CA TYR A 28 28.00 -32.38 5.26
C TYR A 28 29.52 -32.25 5.26
N TYR A 29 30.15 -31.74 4.20
CA TYR A 29 31.59 -31.54 4.14
C TYR A 29 32.10 -30.57 5.19
N ARG A 30 31.40 -29.48 5.49
CA ARG A 30 31.75 -28.56 6.56
C ARG A 30 31.69 -29.21 7.96
N TRP A 31 30.84 -30.21 8.14
CA TRP A 31 30.76 -30.95 9.39
C TRP A 31 31.82 -32.05 9.49
N ARG A 32 32.24 -32.59 8.36
CA ARG A 32 33.24 -33.68 8.31
C ARG A 32 34.67 -33.22 8.56
N GLU A 33 35.00 -31.99 8.24
CA GLU A 33 36.37 -31.47 8.37
C GLU A 33 36.54 -30.43 9.51
N PRO A 34 36.36 -30.81 10.79
CA PRO A 34 36.68 -29.88 11.89
C PRO A 34 38.19 -29.74 12.12
N ALA A 35 39.02 -30.63 11.56
CA ALA A 35 40.42 -30.74 11.93
C ALA A 35 41.44 -30.08 10.99
N VAL A 36 41.05 -29.75 9.74
CA VAL A 36 42.02 -29.21 8.75
C VAL A 36 42.06 -27.69 8.73
N TYR A 37 40.99 -26.99 9.17
CA TYR A 37 40.93 -25.51 9.16
C TYR A 37 40.84 -24.84 10.52
N GLY A 38 41.22 -25.52 11.60
CA GLY A 38 41.44 -24.87 12.91
C GLY A 38 40.27 -24.00 13.46
N CYS A 39 39.05 -24.12 12.94
CA CYS A 39 37.89 -23.37 13.38
C CYS A 39 37.03 -24.20 14.31
N ALA A 40 37.44 -24.29 15.59
CA ALA A 40 36.56 -24.73 16.65
C ALA A 40 35.40 -23.69 16.78
N HIS A 41 34.31 -23.92 16.06
CA HIS A 41 33.06 -23.18 16.24
C HIS A 41 32.34 -23.73 17.49
N ARG A 42 32.89 -23.44 18.64
CA ARG A 42 32.18 -23.57 19.91
C ARG A 42 32.44 -22.29 20.73
N GLY A 43 31.43 -21.41 20.75
CA GLY A 43 31.15 -20.58 21.91
C GLY A 43 32.16 -19.50 22.29
N GLY A 44 32.94 -18.98 21.36
CA GLY A 44 33.74 -17.80 21.57
C GLY A 44 33.83 -17.05 20.25
N TRP A 45 33.30 -15.84 20.17
CA TRP A 45 33.54 -14.94 19.05
C TRP A 45 35.06 -14.75 18.98
N LEU A 46 35.73 -15.46 18.08
CA LEU A 46 37.13 -15.19 17.77
C LEU A 46 37.18 -13.73 17.33
N ARG A 47 37.81 -12.94 18.19
CA ARG A 47 37.99 -11.51 17.95
C ARG A 47 38.64 -11.32 16.58
N GLN A 48 37.99 -10.57 15.73
CA GLN A 48 38.56 -10.26 14.43
C GLN A 48 39.93 -9.57 14.63
N PRO A 49 41.00 -9.97 13.91
CA PRO A 49 42.33 -9.40 14.09
C PRO A 49 42.40 -7.87 13.99
N ARG A 50 41.41 -7.26 13.33
CA ARG A 50 41.30 -5.81 13.12
C ARG A 50 40.34 -5.14 14.09
N ALA A 51 39.77 -5.85 15.07
CA ALA A 51 38.88 -5.25 16.05
C ALA A 51 39.68 -4.55 17.14
N LEU A 52 39.25 -3.34 17.54
CA LEU A 52 39.80 -2.59 18.65
C LEU A 52 39.73 -3.41 19.95
N LEU A 53 40.72 -3.28 20.83
CA LEU A 53 40.73 -3.76 22.19
C LEU A 53 39.62 -3.07 23.02
N ARG A 54 39.20 -3.65 24.13
CA ARG A 54 38.24 -3.00 25.02
C ARG A 54 38.76 -1.68 25.56
N GLU A 55 40.05 -1.66 25.90
CA GLU A 55 40.77 -0.46 26.35
C GLU A 55 40.81 0.60 25.25
N GLU A 56 41.13 0.22 24.01
CA GLU A 56 41.14 1.15 22.86
C GLU A 56 39.74 1.70 22.60
N THR A 57 38.69 0.86 22.67
CA THR A 57 37.29 1.29 22.52
C THR A 57 36.93 2.31 23.61
N ARG A 58 37.36 2.09 24.86
CA ARG A 58 37.12 3.01 25.96
C ARG A 58 37.79 4.36 25.71
N VAL A 59 39.08 4.36 25.29
CA VAL A 59 39.81 5.60 24.96
C VAL A 59 39.11 6.37 23.85
N VAL A 60 38.61 5.69 22.80
CA VAL A 60 37.84 6.34 21.73
C VAL A 60 36.61 6.99 22.32
N LEU A 61 35.85 6.30 23.17
CA LEU A 61 34.62 6.81 23.77
C LEU A 61 34.90 8.01 24.70
N GLU A 62 35.94 7.95 25.53
CA GLU A 62 36.38 9.06 26.39
C GLU A 62 36.71 10.32 25.57
N VAL A 63 37.43 10.16 24.45
CA VAL A 63 37.71 11.27 23.53
C VAL A 63 36.47 11.84 22.87
N LEU A 64 35.52 10.95 22.44
CA LEU A 64 34.25 11.40 21.85
C LEU A 64 33.38 12.18 22.85
N HIS A 65 33.57 11.98 24.15
CA HIS A 65 32.86 12.67 25.24
C HIS A 65 33.60 13.91 25.76
N GLU A 66 34.76 14.27 25.19
CA GLU A 66 35.40 15.54 25.56
C GLU A 66 34.47 16.72 25.27
N ASP A 67 34.39 17.71 26.17
CA ASP A 67 33.50 18.88 26.04
C ASP A 67 33.64 19.58 24.68
N ARG A 68 34.87 19.64 24.14
CA ARG A 68 35.19 20.24 22.84
C ARG A 68 34.56 19.47 21.66
N PHE A 69 34.18 18.22 21.84
CA PHE A 69 33.64 17.33 20.81
C PHE A 69 32.15 17.03 20.98
N ALA A 70 31.52 17.45 22.06
CA ALA A 70 30.16 17.11 22.44
C ALA A 70 29.13 17.41 21.33
N ASP A 71 29.33 18.50 20.57
CA ASP A 71 28.42 18.92 19.48
C ASP A 71 28.92 18.57 18.08
N LEU A 72 30.08 17.92 17.96
CA LEU A 72 30.70 17.61 16.67
C LEU A 72 30.27 16.22 16.16
N ALA A 73 30.16 16.10 14.84
CA ALA A 73 29.95 14.80 14.22
C ALA A 73 31.28 13.99 14.25
N PRO A 74 31.23 12.65 14.33
CA PRO A 74 32.42 11.80 14.29
C PRO A 74 33.37 12.09 13.13
N ALA A 75 32.88 12.50 11.96
CA ALA A 75 33.70 12.93 10.83
C ALA A 75 34.53 14.19 11.15
N GLN A 76 33.95 15.15 11.86
CA GLN A 76 34.63 16.38 12.26
C GLN A 76 35.66 16.09 13.36
N ILE A 77 35.32 15.22 14.32
CA ILE A 77 36.22 14.78 15.38
C ILE A 77 37.40 14.01 14.78
N TYR A 78 37.15 13.13 13.82
CA TYR A 78 38.18 12.39 13.10
C TYR A 78 39.18 13.36 12.42
N ALA A 79 38.69 14.37 11.70
CA ALA A 79 39.53 15.36 11.04
C ALA A 79 40.34 16.16 12.05
N SER A 80 39.73 16.64 13.15
CA SER A 80 40.40 17.37 14.22
C SER A 80 41.54 16.57 14.88
N LEU A 81 41.26 15.27 15.15
CA LEU A 81 42.28 14.38 15.70
C LEU A 81 43.46 14.15 14.74
N LEU A 82 43.18 14.06 13.43
CA LEU A 82 44.27 13.96 12.43
C LEU A 82 45.11 15.22 12.37
N ASP A 83 44.52 16.41 12.50
CA ASP A 83 45.24 17.69 12.57
C ASP A 83 46.12 17.76 13.82
N GLU A 84 45.65 17.15 14.92
CA GLU A 84 46.44 16.97 16.17
C GLU A 84 47.49 15.84 16.07
N LYS A 85 47.66 15.22 14.90
CA LYS A 85 48.55 14.06 14.66
C LYS A 85 48.22 12.83 15.50
N ARG A 86 46.92 12.67 15.84
CA ARG A 86 46.39 11.53 16.59
C ARG A 86 45.47 10.72 15.69
N TYR A 87 45.71 9.42 15.61
CA TYR A 87 44.81 8.48 14.96
C TYR A 87 44.32 7.45 15.98
N LEU A 88 43.04 7.35 16.20
CA LEU A 88 42.44 6.38 17.12
C LEU A 88 41.76 5.23 16.34
N CYS A 89 40.86 5.56 15.45
CA CYS A 89 40.15 4.59 14.60
C CYS A 89 39.47 5.32 13.42
N SER A 90 38.89 4.58 12.49
CA SER A 90 38.15 5.19 11.38
C SER A 90 36.87 5.85 11.86
N GLU A 91 36.36 6.84 11.12
CA GLU A 91 35.08 7.49 11.31
C GLU A 91 33.94 6.47 11.49
N ARG A 92 33.88 5.45 10.61
CA ARG A 92 32.86 4.38 10.68
C ARG A 92 32.95 3.61 12.01
N THR A 93 34.14 3.45 12.59
CA THR A 93 34.32 2.79 13.88
C THR A 93 33.79 3.66 15.01
N MET A 94 34.02 4.99 14.96
CA MET A 94 33.44 5.93 15.93
C MET A 94 31.91 5.86 15.93
N TYR A 95 31.28 5.91 14.76
CA TYR A 95 29.81 5.72 14.65
C TYR A 95 29.34 4.40 15.24
N ARG A 96 30.07 3.31 15.02
CA ARG A 96 29.71 2.00 15.55
C ARG A 96 29.84 1.91 17.08
N ILE A 97 30.83 2.58 17.65
CA ILE A 97 31.05 2.68 19.11
C ILE A 97 29.88 3.47 19.74
N LEU A 98 29.56 4.65 19.18
CA LEU A 98 28.40 5.44 19.65
C LEU A 98 27.07 4.68 19.53
N ALA A 99 26.86 3.95 18.42
CA ALA A 99 25.67 3.10 18.27
C ALA A 99 25.56 2.01 19.32
N ALA A 100 26.69 1.38 19.67
CA ALA A 100 26.76 0.32 20.69
C ALA A 100 26.49 0.84 22.11
N ASN A 101 26.60 2.16 22.33
CA ASN A 101 26.32 2.84 23.60
C ASN A 101 25.01 3.61 23.59
N ASP A 102 24.14 3.41 22.56
CA ASP A 102 22.86 4.13 22.37
C ASP A 102 22.99 5.66 22.30
N GLU A 103 24.18 6.15 21.91
CA GLU A 103 24.51 7.58 21.83
C GLU A 103 24.39 8.17 20.43
N LEU A 104 24.07 7.35 19.44
CA LEU A 104 23.76 7.80 18.09
C LEU A 104 22.36 8.42 18.06
N ARG A 105 22.28 9.72 18.34
CA ARG A 105 21.03 10.47 18.14
C ARG A 105 21.02 11.02 16.72
N GLU A 106 19.95 10.76 15.98
CA GLU A 106 19.68 11.51 14.76
C GLU A 106 19.58 13.00 15.12
N ARG A 107 20.45 13.85 14.57
CA ARG A 107 20.46 15.31 14.78
C ARG A 107 19.16 16.00 14.36
N ARG A 108 18.41 15.40 13.48
CA ARG A 108 17.04 15.80 13.20
C ARG A 108 16.18 14.99 14.16
N ALA A 109 15.58 15.68 15.13
CA ALA A 109 14.42 15.15 15.83
C ALA A 109 13.33 14.93 14.75
N GLN A 110 13.48 13.87 13.97
CA GLN A 110 12.38 13.35 13.19
C GLN A 110 11.39 12.91 14.27
N LEU A 111 10.33 13.71 14.42
CA LEU A 111 9.15 13.27 15.11
C LEU A 111 8.88 11.88 14.56
N MET A 112 9.08 10.85 15.37
CA MET A 112 8.63 9.51 15.02
C MET A 112 7.14 9.68 14.77
N HIS A 113 6.77 9.66 13.48
CA HIS A 113 5.36 9.77 13.15
C HIS A 113 4.66 8.61 13.87
N PRO A 114 3.63 8.90 14.67
CA PRO A 114 2.90 7.85 15.35
C PRO A 114 2.48 6.83 14.28
N ARG A 115 2.56 5.54 14.59
CA ARG A 115 2.03 4.50 13.71
C ARG A 115 0.52 4.70 13.65
N TYR A 116 0.06 5.32 12.57
CA TYR A 116 -1.37 5.48 12.33
C TYR A 116 -1.99 4.11 12.06
N ALA A 117 -3.03 3.76 12.80
CA ALA A 117 -3.83 2.59 12.49
C ALA A 117 -4.47 2.77 11.10
N ALA A 118 -4.52 1.70 10.31
CA ALA A 118 -5.22 1.73 9.04
C ALA A 118 -6.71 1.97 9.31
N PRO A 119 -7.39 2.86 8.57
CA PRO A 119 -8.84 2.97 8.68
C PRO A 119 -9.48 1.67 8.16
N GLU A 120 -10.13 0.92 9.02
CA GLU A 120 -10.86 -0.30 8.66
C GLU A 120 -12.33 0.08 8.47
N LEU A 121 -12.76 0.21 7.22
CA LEU A 121 -14.11 0.66 6.87
C LEU A 121 -14.82 -0.40 6.06
N LEU A 122 -16.06 -0.70 6.46
CA LEU A 122 -16.94 -1.68 5.85
C LEU A 122 -18.14 -1.00 5.21
N ALA A 123 -18.50 -1.43 4.01
CA ALA A 123 -19.79 -1.17 3.38
C ALA A 123 -20.47 -2.50 3.01
N THR A 124 -21.74 -2.67 3.35
CA THR A 124 -22.57 -3.82 3.06
C THR A 124 -23.70 -3.51 2.10
N ARG A 125 -23.99 -2.22 1.89
CA ARG A 125 -24.99 -1.71 0.97
C ARG A 125 -24.63 -0.31 0.46
N PRO A 126 -25.29 0.19 -0.59
CA PRO A 126 -25.11 1.56 -1.07
C PRO A 126 -25.41 2.62 0.00
N ASN A 127 -24.67 3.74 -0.07
CA ASN A 127 -24.80 4.92 0.79
C ASN A 127 -24.41 4.70 2.27
N GLU A 128 -23.60 3.67 2.58
CA GLU A 128 -22.97 3.51 3.90
C GLU A 128 -21.56 4.11 3.95
N LEU A 129 -20.82 4.04 2.84
CA LEU A 129 -19.44 4.51 2.75
C LEU A 129 -19.18 5.16 1.40
N TRP A 130 -18.85 6.44 1.42
CA TRP A 130 -18.41 7.18 0.23
C TRP A 130 -16.92 7.46 0.30
N SER A 131 -16.25 7.28 -0.83
CA SER A 131 -14.88 7.73 -1.06
C SER A 131 -14.92 9.05 -1.82
N TRP A 132 -14.15 10.04 -1.37
CA TRP A 132 -14.08 11.34 -1.99
C TRP A 132 -12.64 11.73 -2.31
N ASP A 133 -12.44 12.29 -3.50
CA ASP A 133 -11.12 12.74 -3.94
C ASP A 133 -11.22 13.80 -5.04
N ILE A 134 -10.12 14.54 -5.25
CA ILE A 134 -9.99 15.58 -6.27
C ILE A 134 -8.83 15.26 -7.19
N THR A 135 -9.07 15.25 -8.49
CA THR A 135 -8.01 15.10 -9.48
C THR A 135 -7.89 16.31 -10.39
N LYS A 136 -6.68 16.55 -10.91
CA LYS A 136 -6.40 17.63 -11.86
C LYS A 136 -6.62 17.15 -13.29
N LEU A 137 -7.32 17.96 -14.07
CA LEU A 137 -7.46 17.86 -15.51
C LEU A 137 -6.61 18.96 -16.15
N LYS A 138 -5.79 18.64 -17.15
CA LYS A 138 -4.91 19.62 -17.80
C LYS A 138 -5.75 20.61 -18.61
N GLY A 139 -5.56 21.88 -18.36
CA GLY A 139 -6.19 22.98 -19.12
C GLY A 139 -5.42 23.33 -20.39
N PRO A 140 -5.83 24.41 -21.10
CA PRO A 140 -5.32 24.75 -22.44
C PRO A 140 -3.82 25.12 -22.44
N ALA A 141 -3.36 25.80 -21.41
CA ALA A 141 -1.97 26.24 -21.30
C ALA A 141 -1.14 25.31 -20.41
N THR A 142 0.17 25.32 -20.58
CA THR A 142 1.10 24.63 -19.65
C THR A 142 0.89 25.20 -18.25
N TRP A 143 0.81 24.30 -17.27
CA TRP A 143 0.55 24.61 -15.84
C TRP A 143 -0.86 25.13 -15.55
N SER A 144 -1.79 25.16 -16.51
CA SER A 144 -3.20 25.38 -16.22
C SER A 144 -3.92 24.07 -15.91
N TYR A 145 -4.82 24.09 -14.93
CA TYR A 145 -5.56 22.90 -14.48
C TYR A 145 -6.99 23.26 -14.13
N TYR A 146 -7.90 22.33 -14.43
CA TYR A 146 -9.22 22.25 -13.82
C TYR A 146 -9.22 21.17 -12.75
N TYR A 147 -10.11 21.28 -11.79
CA TYR A 147 -10.18 20.38 -10.65
C TYR A 147 -11.48 19.60 -10.70
N LEU A 148 -11.36 18.29 -10.88
CA LEU A 148 -12.50 17.37 -10.89
C LEU A 148 -12.65 16.77 -9.49
N TYR A 149 -13.75 17.09 -8.83
CA TYR A 149 -14.19 16.54 -7.55
C TYR A 149 -15.08 15.34 -7.84
N VAL A 150 -14.86 14.23 -7.17
CA VAL A 150 -15.64 13.00 -7.33
C VAL A 150 -15.98 12.42 -5.97
N ILE A 151 -17.24 12.09 -5.78
CA ILE A 151 -17.75 11.31 -4.64
C ILE A 151 -18.26 9.97 -5.20
N MET A 152 -17.70 8.88 -4.73
CA MET A 152 -18.01 7.52 -5.18
C MET A 152 -18.53 6.68 -4.01
N ASP A 153 -19.63 6.01 -4.20
CA ASP A 153 -20.11 4.97 -3.27
C ASP A 153 -19.18 3.76 -3.32
N VAL A 154 -18.61 3.37 -2.18
CA VAL A 154 -17.59 2.31 -2.11
C VAL A 154 -18.20 0.94 -2.35
N PHE A 155 -19.45 0.70 -1.97
CA PHE A 155 -20.12 -0.59 -2.18
C PHE A 155 -20.42 -0.82 -3.67
N SER A 156 -21.11 0.12 -4.29
CA SER A 156 -21.60 -0.02 -5.68
C SER A 156 -20.65 0.52 -6.73
N ARG A 157 -19.58 1.23 -6.36
CA ARG A 157 -18.72 2.00 -7.28
C ARG A 157 -19.44 3.13 -8.02
N TYR A 158 -20.69 3.38 -7.70
CA TYR A 158 -21.49 4.43 -8.34
C TYR A 158 -20.97 5.81 -7.97
N VAL A 159 -20.70 6.65 -8.95
CA VAL A 159 -20.35 8.04 -8.74
C VAL A 159 -21.61 8.81 -8.38
N VAL A 160 -21.78 9.07 -7.06
CA VAL A 160 -22.98 9.73 -6.50
C VAL A 160 -22.96 11.24 -6.71
N GLY A 161 -21.78 11.84 -6.84
CA GLY A 161 -21.61 13.26 -7.08
C GLY A 161 -20.27 13.59 -7.73
N TRP A 162 -20.27 14.59 -8.61
CA TRP A 162 -19.04 15.11 -9.20
C TRP A 162 -19.21 16.56 -9.63
N MET A 163 -18.09 17.27 -9.77
CA MET A 163 -18.06 18.67 -10.21
C MET A 163 -16.70 19.00 -10.83
N VAL A 164 -16.69 19.82 -11.89
CA VAL A 164 -15.46 20.42 -12.43
C VAL A 164 -15.42 21.91 -12.08
N ALA A 165 -14.33 22.34 -11.44
CA ALA A 165 -14.11 23.71 -11.00
C ALA A 165 -12.76 24.27 -11.48
N PRO A 166 -12.62 25.60 -11.61
CA PRO A 166 -11.37 26.25 -12.04
C PRO A 166 -10.30 26.27 -10.94
N LYS A 167 -10.68 26.05 -9.70
CA LYS A 167 -9.76 26.01 -8.54
C LYS A 167 -10.25 25.05 -7.48
N GLU A 168 -9.33 24.53 -6.68
CA GLU A 168 -9.66 23.78 -5.47
C GLU A 168 -10.15 24.73 -4.38
N SER A 169 -11.30 24.40 -3.76
CA SER A 169 -11.94 25.23 -2.74
C SER A 169 -12.74 24.38 -1.77
N ALA A 170 -12.60 24.68 -0.48
CA ALA A 170 -13.38 24.07 0.58
C ALA A 170 -14.89 24.34 0.46
N THR A 171 -15.27 25.56 0.05
CA THR A 171 -16.68 25.94 -0.17
C THR A 171 -17.32 25.14 -1.30
N LEU A 172 -16.57 24.85 -2.38
CA LEU A 172 -17.07 24.02 -3.47
C LEU A 172 -17.21 22.56 -3.04
N ALA A 173 -16.28 22.06 -2.22
CA ALA A 173 -16.37 20.74 -1.64
C ALA A 173 -17.60 20.60 -0.72
N GLU A 174 -17.81 21.57 0.17
CA GLU A 174 -18.97 21.67 1.05
C GLU A 174 -20.29 21.62 0.24
N LYS A 175 -20.40 22.48 -0.76
CA LYS A 175 -21.58 22.53 -1.65
C LYS A 175 -21.84 21.18 -2.31
N LEU A 176 -20.82 20.57 -2.93
CA LEU A 176 -20.96 19.27 -3.60
C LEU A 176 -21.43 18.18 -2.64
N ILE A 177 -20.84 18.11 -1.44
CA ILE A 177 -21.22 17.12 -0.44
C ILE A 177 -22.68 17.33 0.01
N ALA A 178 -23.06 18.56 0.33
CA ALA A 178 -24.42 18.89 0.76
C ALA A 178 -25.47 18.49 -0.30
N GLU A 179 -25.28 18.94 -1.56
CA GLU A 179 -26.16 18.62 -2.67
C GLU A 179 -26.23 17.11 -2.97
N THR A 180 -25.11 16.39 -2.78
CA THR A 180 -25.07 14.95 -2.98
C THR A 180 -25.81 14.20 -1.87
N CYS A 181 -25.63 14.59 -0.61
CA CYS A 181 -26.36 14.00 0.52
C CYS A 181 -27.87 14.22 0.38
N GLU A 182 -28.29 15.44 0.00
CA GLU A 182 -29.72 15.75 -0.23
C GLU A 182 -30.30 14.91 -1.37
N ARG A 183 -29.61 14.85 -2.52
CA ARG A 183 -30.04 14.08 -3.71
C ARG A 183 -30.22 12.59 -3.43
N HIS A 184 -29.36 12.00 -2.60
CA HIS A 184 -29.41 10.59 -2.25
C HIS A 184 -30.20 10.31 -0.96
N GLY A 185 -30.83 11.31 -0.36
CA GLY A 185 -31.66 11.17 0.84
C GLY A 185 -30.90 10.57 2.03
N VAL A 186 -29.62 10.95 2.20
CA VAL A 186 -28.76 10.40 3.26
C VAL A 186 -29.32 10.76 4.63
N GLN A 187 -29.55 9.74 5.46
CA GLN A 187 -30.03 9.93 6.82
C GLN A 187 -28.85 10.18 7.78
N PRO A 188 -29.01 11.05 8.80
CA PRO A 188 -27.98 11.25 9.81
C PRO A 188 -27.51 9.95 10.46
N GLY A 189 -26.20 9.78 10.62
CA GLY A 189 -25.61 8.61 11.27
C GLY A 189 -25.46 7.36 10.37
N THR A 190 -25.92 7.39 9.10
CA THR A 190 -25.86 6.21 8.21
C THR A 190 -24.66 6.22 7.26
N LEU A 191 -24.08 7.38 7.00
CA LEU A 191 -23.01 7.55 6.01
C LEU A 191 -21.67 7.84 6.69
N THR A 192 -20.62 7.20 6.17
CA THR A 192 -19.22 7.57 6.41
C THR A 192 -18.61 8.11 5.12
N VAL A 193 -17.93 9.26 5.19
CA VAL A 193 -17.15 9.82 4.07
C VAL A 193 -15.67 9.64 4.36
N HIS A 194 -15.02 8.90 3.51
CA HIS A 194 -13.58 8.66 3.53
C HIS A 194 -12.87 9.48 2.46
N ALA A 195 -11.77 10.14 2.82
CA ALA A 195 -11.00 10.95 1.89
C ALA A 195 -9.52 10.99 2.24
N ASP A 196 -8.73 11.40 1.28
CA ASP A 196 -7.36 11.81 1.49
C ASP A 196 -7.26 12.98 2.47
N ARG A 197 -6.03 13.22 2.97
CA ARG A 197 -5.72 14.40 3.80
C ARG A 197 -5.53 15.68 2.99
N GLY A 198 -6.22 15.81 1.85
CA GLY A 198 -6.21 17.02 1.03
C GLY A 198 -6.66 18.28 1.81
N SER A 199 -6.21 19.45 1.35
CA SER A 199 -6.48 20.74 2.02
C SER A 199 -7.97 21.02 2.15
N SER A 200 -8.74 20.76 1.12
CA SER A 200 -10.20 20.98 1.09
C SER A 200 -10.93 20.12 2.11
N MET A 201 -10.54 18.85 2.26
CA MET A 201 -11.18 17.92 3.20
C MET A 201 -10.83 18.20 4.66
N ARG A 202 -9.65 18.78 4.92
CA ARG A 202 -9.23 19.18 6.27
C ARG A 202 -9.84 20.50 6.72
N SER A 203 -10.57 21.22 5.83
CA SER A 203 -11.16 22.51 6.16
C SER A 203 -12.19 22.39 7.29
N LYS A 204 -12.29 23.45 8.09
CA LYS A 204 -13.29 23.53 9.16
C LYS A 204 -14.71 23.57 8.58
N LEU A 205 -14.92 24.17 7.41
CA LEU A 205 -16.22 24.25 6.75
C LEU A 205 -16.78 22.87 6.41
N VAL A 206 -15.98 22.02 5.75
CA VAL A 206 -16.39 20.64 5.43
C VAL A 206 -16.57 19.81 6.71
N ALA A 207 -15.72 19.99 7.72
CA ALA A 207 -15.87 19.28 8.97
C ALA A 207 -17.16 19.64 9.70
N GLN A 208 -17.52 20.93 9.72
CA GLN A 208 -18.77 21.42 10.33
C GLN A 208 -19.98 20.88 9.56
N LEU A 209 -20.00 21.00 8.22
CA LEU A 209 -21.08 20.45 7.39
C LEU A 209 -21.31 18.95 7.68
N LEU A 210 -20.26 18.14 7.68
CA LEU A 210 -20.40 16.70 7.91
C LEU A 210 -20.95 16.40 9.32
N ALA A 211 -20.53 17.18 10.33
CA ALA A 211 -21.08 17.08 11.68
C ALA A 211 -22.57 17.47 11.73
N ASP A 212 -22.96 18.57 11.05
CA ASP A 212 -24.34 19.05 11.00
C ASP A 212 -25.25 18.05 10.25
N LEU A 213 -24.73 17.35 9.24
CA LEU A 213 -25.43 16.29 8.52
C LEU A 213 -25.40 14.94 9.25
N GLY A 214 -24.71 14.83 10.39
CA GLY A 214 -24.52 13.56 11.09
C GLY A 214 -23.70 12.54 10.27
N VAL A 215 -22.81 12.98 9.40
CA VAL A 215 -21.97 12.13 8.55
C VAL A 215 -20.62 11.90 9.23
N THR A 216 -20.23 10.64 9.38
CA THR A 216 -18.93 10.29 9.94
C THR A 216 -17.82 10.59 8.94
N LYS A 217 -16.74 11.23 9.41
CA LYS A 217 -15.59 11.59 8.60
C LYS A 217 -14.38 10.73 8.94
N THR A 218 -13.74 10.17 7.93
CA THR A 218 -12.49 9.41 8.08
C THR A 218 -11.43 9.88 7.09
N HIS A 219 -10.16 9.60 7.37
CA HIS A 219 -9.04 10.00 6.53
C HIS A 219 -8.07 8.84 6.30
N SER A 220 -7.47 8.85 5.12
CA SER A 220 -6.32 8.02 4.79
C SER A 220 -5.14 8.31 5.72
N ARG A 221 -4.28 7.31 5.94
CA ARG A 221 -2.99 7.52 6.62
C ARG A 221 -2.10 8.45 5.81
N PRO A 222 -1.20 9.24 6.43
CA PRO A 222 -0.26 10.07 5.70
C PRO A 222 0.60 9.22 4.74
N HIS A 223 0.71 9.64 3.49
CA HIS A 223 1.54 8.99 2.46
C HIS A 223 1.22 7.52 2.16
N VAL A 224 -0.03 7.09 2.38
CA VAL A 224 -0.50 5.74 2.06
C VAL A 224 -1.63 5.84 1.05
N SER A 225 -1.32 5.67 -0.24
CA SER A 225 -2.32 5.74 -1.33
C SER A 225 -3.33 4.60 -1.29
N ASN A 226 -2.94 3.42 -0.85
CA ASN A 226 -3.84 2.26 -0.76
C ASN A 226 -5.08 2.48 0.12
N ASP A 227 -5.07 3.49 0.98
CA ASP A 227 -6.24 3.82 1.82
C ASP A 227 -7.37 4.48 1.02
N ASN A 228 -7.12 5.02 -0.21
CA ASN A 228 -8.12 5.60 -1.10
C ASN A 228 -8.15 4.93 -2.50
N ALA A 229 -7.91 3.63 -2.54
CA ALA A 229 -7.76 2.84 -3.76
C ALA A 229 -8.97 2.93 -4.72
N PHE A 230 -10.18 3.15 -4.20
CA PHE A 230 -11.40 3.23 -5.00
C PHE A 230 -11.45 4.50 -5.85
N SER A 231 -11.16 5.66 -5.28
CA SER A 231 -11.07 6.92 -6.02
C SER A 231 -9.92 6.89 -7.03
N GLU A 232 -8.75 6.37 -6.64
CA GLU A 232 -7.59 6.21 -7.53
C GLU A 232 -7.92 5.32 -8.74
N ALA A 233 -8.59 4.17 -8.53
CA ALA A 233 -9.04 3.29 -9.60
C ALA A 233 -10.05 3.98 -10.54
N GLY A 234 -10.98 4.76 -9.99
CA GLY A 234 -11.92 5.57 -10.77
C GLY A 234 -11.22 6.60 -11.64
N PHE A 235 -10.24 7.32 -11.10
CA PHE A 235 -9.44 8.28 -11.87
C PHE A 235 -8.54 7.60 -12.91
N LYS A 236 -8.04 6.42 -12.62
CA LYS A 236 -7.30 5.62 -13.59
C LYS A 236 -8.21 5.25 -14.75
N THR A 237 -9.42 4.75 -14.49
CA THR A 237 -10.42 4.45 -15.52
C THR A 237 -10.74 5.67 -16.38
N LEU A 238 -10.90 6.87 -15.79
CA LEU A 238 -11.14 8.13 -16.51
C LEU A 238 -9.96 8.48 -17.44
N LYS A 239 -8.74 8.51 -16.90
CA LYS A 239 -7.57 9.05 -17.60
C LYS A 239 -6.97 8.11 -18.64
N TYR A 240 -7.26 6.81 -18.55
CA TYR A 240 -6.76 5.79 -19.49
C TYR A 240 -7.76 5.44 -20.60
N ARG A 241 -8.92 6.13 -20.65
CA ARG A 241 -9.81 5.96 -21.80
C ARG A 241 -9.15 6.46 -23.08
N PRO A 242 -9.35 5.73 -24.20
CA PRO A 242 -8.77 6.15 -25.49
C PRO A 242 -9.20 7.55 -25.99
N ASP A 243 -10.41 7.99 -25.57
CA ASP A 243 -11.01 9.28 -25.91
C ASP A 243 -10.69 10.38 -24.88
N PHE A 244 -9.89 10.09 -23.83
CA PHE A 244 -9.51 11.11 -22.85
C PHE A 244 -8.55 12.13 -23.49
N PRO A 245 -8.89 13.43 -23.54
CA PRO A 245 -8.07 14.42 -24.20
C PRO A 245 -6.80 14.71 -23.39
N GLU A 246 -5.69 14.90 -24.08
CA GLU A 246 -4.45 15.29 -23.41
C GLU A 246 -4.60 16.62 -22.65
N ARG A 247 -5.40 17.57 -23.22
CA ARG A 247 -5.73 18.87 -22.65
C ARG A 247 -7.16 19.26 -23.01
N PHE A 248 -7.82 19.97 -22.11
CA PHE A 248 -9.13 20.57 -22.34
C PHE A 248 -8.96 22.03 -22.78
N GLY A 249 -9.68 22.46 -23.81
CA GLY A 249 -9.63 23.80 -24.36
C GLY A 249 -10.23 24.86 -23.41
N CYS A 250 -11.31 24.48 -22.73
CA CYS A 250 -11.98 25.31 -21.73
C CYS A 250 -12.58 24.41 -20.60
N ILE A 251 -13.14 25.04 -19.58
CA ILE A 251 -13.76 24.30 -18.47
C ILE A 251 -15.07 23.64 -18.91
N GLU A 252 -15.75 24.20 -19.88
CA GLU A 252 -16.99 23.67 -20.46
C GLU A 252 -16.72 22.36 -21.20
N ASP A 253 -15.59 22.25 -21.93
CA ASP A 253 -15.15 21.02 -22.58
C ASP A 253 -14.90 19.91 -21.53
N ALA A 254 -14.21 20.27 -20.44
CA ALA A 254 -13.95 19.35 -19.35
C ALA A 254 -15.25 18.88 -18.66
N ARG A 255 -16.23 19.78 -18.51
CA ARG A 255 -17.55 19.44 -17.96
C ARG A 255 -18.33 18.52 -18.88
N SER A 256 -18.38 18.84 -20.18
CA SER A 256 -19.06 18.01 -21.17
C SER A 256 -18.49 16.61 -21.22
N TYR A 257 -17.16 16.48 -21.28
CA TYR A 257 -16.50 15.18 -21.22
C TYR A 257 -16.86 14.40 -19.94
N CYS A 258 -16.86 15.05 -18.79
CA CYS A 258 -17.21 14.42 -17.52
C CYS A 258 -18.69 13.99 -17.46
N VAL A 259 -19.63 14.74 -18.08
CA VAL A 259 -21.04 14.34 -18.20
C VAL A 259 -21.14 12.98 -18.91
N ASP A 260 -20.53 12.89 -20.10
CA ASP A 260 -20.58 11.68 -20.92
C ASP A 260 -19.83 10.51 -20.25
N PHE A 261 -18.66 10.82 -19.65
CA PHE A 261 -17.90 9.80 -18.94
C PHE A 261 -18.66 9.22 -17.76
N PHE A 262 -19.23 10.03 -16.88
CA PHE A 262 -19.90 9.51 -15.68
C PHE A 262 -21.26 8.86 -16.00
N ALA A 263 -21.93 9.30 -17.07
CA ALA A 263 -23.10 8.60 -17.58
C ALA A 263 -22.73 7.17 -18.02
N TRP A 264 -21.71 7.05 -18.86
CA TRP A 264 -21.16 5.76 -19.29
C TRP A 264 -20.63 4.93 -18.11
N TYR A 265 -19.83 5.53 -17.22
CA TYR A 265 -19.20 4.84 -16.09
C TYR A 265 -20.26 4.22 -15.16
N ASN A 266 -21.29 4.98 -14.84
CA ASN A 266 -22.36 4.52 -13.96
C ASN A 266 -23.31 3.53 -14.65
N GLY A 267 -23.64 3.73 -15.92
CA GLY A 267 -24.71 3.02 -16.62
C GLY A 267 -24.26 1.86 -17.51
N GLU A 268 -23.03 1.90 -18.04
CA GLU A 268 -22.59 0.96 -19.08
C GLU A 268 -21.28 0.23 -18.73
N HIS A 269 -20.41 0.83 -17.92
CA HIS A 269 -19.13 0.22 -17.57
C HIS A 269 -19.30 -0.98 -16.64
N TYR A 270 -18.87 -2.17 -17.09
CA TYR A 270 -18.89 -3.39 -16.29
C TYR A 270 -17.66 -3.47 -15.39
N HIS A 271 -17.88 -3.55 -14.09
CA HIS A 271 -16.83 -3.64 -13.08
C HIS A 271 -16.51 -5.08 -12.70
N SER A 272 -15.25 -5.50 -12.81
CA SER A 272 -14.81 -6.84 -12.35
C SER A 272 -15.05 -7.06 -10.86
N GLY A 273 -14.81 -6.06 -10.02
CA GLY A 273 -15.10 -6.10 -8.58
C GLY A 273 -16.59 -6.10 -8.21
N LEU A 274 -17.48 -5.94 -9.19
CA LEU A 274 -18.93 -6.05 -9.05
C LEU A 274 -19.49 -7.24 -9.83
N SER A 275 -18.70 -8.29 -10.05
CA SER A 275 -19.10 -9.48 -10.80
C SER A 275 -19.64 -9.13 -12.20
N LEU A 276 -18.96 -8.17 -12.86
CA LEU A 276 -19.35 -7.64 -14.17
C LEU A 276 -20.78 -7.08 -14.20
N HIS A 277 -21.15 -6.32 -13.18
CA HIS A 277 -22.34 -5.45 -13.19
C HIS A 277 -21.92 -3.99 -13.35
N THR A 278 -22.86 -3.16 -13.81
CA THR A 278 -22.67 -1.72 -13.82
C THR A 278 -22.84 -1.14 -12.42
N PRO A 279 -22.15 -0.04 -12.08
CA PRO A 279 -22.37 0.64 -10.81
C PRO A 279 -23.85 0.96 -10.54
N ALA A 280 -24.59 1.40 -11.56
CA ALA A 280 -26.01 1.70 -11.44
C ALA A 280 -26.87 0.49 -11.12
N ASP A 281 -26.58 -0.69 -11.69
CA ASP A 281 -27.35 -1.90 -11.38
C ASP A 281 -27.19 -2.30 -9.91
N VAL A 282 -25.98 -2.17 -9.37
CA VAL A 282 -25.71 -2.47 -7.95
C VAL A 282 -26.30 -1.39 -7.04
N HIS A 283 -26.09 -0.10 -7.37
CA HIS A 283 -26.53 1.02 -6.54
C HIS A 283 -28.06 1.07 -6.37
N TYR A 284 -28.79 0.77 -7.42
CA TYR A 284 -30.26 0.79 -7.44
C TYR A 284 -30.90 -0.60 -7.24
N GLY A 285 -30.14 -1.61 -6.80
CA GLY A 285 -30.65 -2.93 -6.43
C GLY A 285 -31.13 -3.79 -7.61
N ARG A 286 -30.74 -3.48 -8.86
CA ARG A 286 -31.14 -4.24 -10.07
C ARG A 286 -30.22 -5.43 -10.37
N ALA A 287 -29.11 -5.55 -9.68
CA ALA A 287 -28.08 -6.52 -9.99
C ALA A 287 -28.54 -7.97 -9.76
N GLN A 288 -29.43 -8.25 -8.79
CA GLN A 288 -29.97 -9.59 -8.59
C GLN A 288 -30.81 -10.06 -9.81
N GLN A 289 -31.67 -9.21 -10.35
CA GLN A 289 -32.41 -9.53 -11.56
C GLN A 289 -31.46 -9.83 -12.73
N ARG A 290 -30.37 -9.06 -12.90
CA ARG A 290 -29.38 -9.35 -13.93
C ARG A 290 -28.67 -10.68 -13.73
N LEU A 291 -28.42 -11.09 -12.49
CA LEU A 291 -27.84 -12.40 -12.17
C LEU A 291 -28.79 -13.51 -12.57
N ASP A 292 -30.08 -13.38 -12.25
CA ASP A 292 -31.11 -14.38 -12.57
C ASP A 292 -31.26 -14.51 -14.10
N ASP A 293 -31.32 -13.41 -14.83
CA ASP A 293 -31.38 -13.40 -16.30
C ASP A 293 -30.12 -14.09 -16.90
N ARG A 294 -28.93 -13.82 -16.40
CA ARG A 294 -27.68 -14.47 -16.84
C ARG A 294 -27.69 -15.97 -16.52
N ALA A 295 -28.21 -16.37 -15.37
CA ALA A 295 -28.31 -17.77 -15.01
C ALA A 295 -29.22 -18.55 -15.98
N VAL A 296 -30.34 -17.97 -16.42
CA VAL A 296 -31.23 -18.55 -17.44
C VAL A 296 -30.50 -18.76 -18.77
N VAL A 297 -29.76 -17.76 -19.24
CA VAL A 297 -28.97 -17.84 -20.49
C VAL A 297 -27.91 -18.94 -20.40
N LEU A 298 -27.18 -19.01 -19.27
CA LEU A 298 -26.14 -20.01 -19.04
C LEU A 298 -26.72 -21.43 -18.97
N ALA A 299 -27.89 -21.61 -18.32
CA ALA A 299 -28.58 -22.89 -18.24
C ALA A 299 -29.04 -23.35 -19.64
N ALA A 300 -29.59 -22.46 -20.47
CA ALA A 300 -29.97 -22.75 -21.83
C ALA A 300 -28.77 -23.15 -22.71
N ALA A 301 -27.65 -22.43 -22.57
CA ALA A 301 -26.40 -22.75 -23.28
C ALA A 301 -25.84 -24.14 -22.87
N HIS A 302 -25.90 -24.48 -21.59
CA HIS A 302 -25.53 -25.82 -21.10
C HIS A 302 -26.46 -26.91 -21.64
N ALA A 303 -27.76 -26.66 -21.66
CA ALA A 303 -28.73 -27.63 -22.21
C ALA A 303 -28.50 -27.91 -23.70
N ALA A 304 -28.11 -26.88 -24.48
CA ALA A 304 -27.82 -27.01 -25.91
C ALA A 304 -26.49 -27.71 -26.19
N HIS A 305 -25.47 -27.53 -25.32
CA HIS A 305 -24.10 -28.00 -25.53
C HIS A 305 -23.44 -28.45 -24.23
N PRO A 306 -23.92 -29.50 -23.55
CA PRO A 306 -23.40 -29.92 -22.26
C PRO A 306 -21.90 -30.34 -22.33
N GLU A 307 -21.45 -30.82 -23.50
CA GLU A 307 -20.06 -31.21 -23.73
C GLU A 307 -19.04 -30.08 -23.60
N ARG A 308 -19.49 -28.81 -23.69
CA ARG A 308 -18.63 -27.63 -23.55
C ARG A 308 -18.40 -27.20 -22.08
N PHE A 309 -19.16 -27.76 -21.16
CA PHE A 309 -19.18 -27.35 -19.75
C PHE A 309 -18.66 -28.47 -18.84
N VAL A 310 -17.36 -28.60 -18.75
CA VAL A 310 -16.67 -29.67 -18.01
C VAL A 310 -17.03 -29.71 -16.51
N ARG A 311 -17.46 -28.59 -15.94
CA ARG A 311 -17.79 -28.45 -14.50
C ARG A 311 -19.30 -28.47 -14.23
N GLY A 312 -20.12 -28.92 -15.19
CA GLY A 312 -21.57 -28.90 -15.09
C GLY A 312 -22.20 -27.56 -15.42
N VAL A 313 -23.44 -27.32 -14.97
CA VAL A 313 -24.14 -26.06 -15.26
C VAL A 313 -23.39 -24.84 -14.74
N PRO A 314 -23.00 -23.91 -15.62
CA PRO A 314 -22.27 -22.72 -15.18
C PRO A 314 -23.22 -21.79 -14.42
N LYS A 315 -22.66 -21.12 -13.40
CA LYS A 315 -23.37 -20.11 -12.60
C LYS A 315 -22.72 -18.75 -12.78
N PRO A 316 -23.50 -17.66 -12.86
CA PRO A 316 -22.92 -16.32 -12.83
C PRO A 316 -22.21 -16.09 -11.49
N GLN A 317 -21.17 -15.27 -11.51
CA GLN A 317 -20.43 -14.92 -10.30
C GLN A 317 -21.35 -14.10 -9.37
N PRO A 318 -21.48 -14.47 -8.08
CA PRO A 318 -22.32 -13.73 -7.13
C PRO A 318 -21.75 -12.34 -6.84
N LEU A 319 -22.62 -11.42 -6.47
CA LEU A 319 -22.22 -10.09 -6.02
C LEU A 319 -21.43 -10.17 -4.69
N PRO A 320 -20.49 -9.25 -4.46
CA PRO A 320 -19.89 -9.10 -3.15
C PRO A 320 -20.96 -8.68 -2.13
N THR A 321 -20.96 -9.33 -0.97
CA THR A 321 -21.87 -8.99 0.14
C THR A 321 -21.30 -7.91 1.03
N GLU A 322 -19.98 -7.69 0.96
CA GLU A 322 -19.23 -6.72 1.76
C GLU A 322 -18.07 -6.14 0.95
N VAL A 323 -17.76 -4.89 1.18
CA VAL A 323 -16.62 -4.19 0.59
C VAL A 323 -15.87 -3.45 1.68
N TRP A 324 -14.57 -3.63 1.71
CA TRP A 324 -13.69 -3.06 2.73
C TRP A 324 -12.71 -2.04 2.16
N ILE A 325 -12.47 -0.99 2.92
CA ILE A 325 -11.21 -0.25 2.86
C ILE A 325 -10.34 -0.80 4.00
N ASN A 326 -9.20 -1.40 3.67
CA ASN A 326 -8.30 -2.06 4.62
C ASN A 326 -8.97 -3.16 5.47
N LYS A 327 -9.37 -4.25 4.83
CA LYS A 327 -9.96 -5.40 5.55
C LYS A 327 -9.02 -5.86 6.69
N PRO A 328 -9.53 -6.06 7.93
CA PRO A 328 -8.73 -6.59 9.03
C PRO A 328 -8.08 -7.92 8.66
N LYS A 329 -6.78 -8.06 8.94
CA LYS A 329 -6.09 -9.35 8.81
C LYS A 329 -6.58 -10.24 9.95
N THR A 330 -7.45 -11.20 9.66
CA THR A 330 -7.79 -12.27 10.61
C THR A 330 -6.53 -13.09 10.89
N ALA A 331 -6.29 -13.44 12.15
CA ALA A 331 -5.08 -14.13 12.64
C ALA A 331 -4.79 -15.52 12.00
N ALA A 332 -5.58 -15.96 11.03
CA ALA A 332 -5.51 -17.28 10.39
C ALA A 332 -4.87 -17.28 8.97
N SER A 333 -4.36 -16.16 8.45
CA SER A 333 -3.75 -16.11 7.10
C SER A 333 -2.24 -15.83 7.16
N HIS A 334 -1.48 -16.65 7.90
CA HIS A 334 -0.03 -16.50 8.04
C HIS A 334 0.77 -17.35 7.04
N ASP A 335 0.23 -17.75 5.89
CA ASP A 335 0.98 -18.48 4.87
C ASP A 335 0.52 -18.18 3.45
N GLN A 336 0.77 -16.95 2.95
CA GLN A 336 1.08 -16.73 1.53
C GLN A 336 1.81 -15.38 1.39
N PRO A 337 3.05 -15.36 0.87
CA PRO A 337 3.72 -14.11 0.52
C PRO A 337 2.99 -13.46 -0.66
N ASP A 338 2.71 -12.19 -0.49
CA ASP A 338 2.06 -11.30 -1.47
C ASP A 338 2.87 -11.28 -2.78
N GLN A 339 2.32 -11.85 -3.85
CA GLN A 339 2.96 -11.91 -5.18
C GLN A 339 2.82 -10.59 -5.97
N SER A 340 2.34 -9.51 -5.34
CA SER A 340 2.09 -8.23 -6.01
C SER A 340 3.35 -7.35 -6.22
N ASP A 341 4.49 -7.66 -5.57
CA ASP A 341 5.71 -6.82 -5.66
C ASP A 341 6.69 -7.21 -6.78
N GLN A 342 6.38 -8.23 -7.60
CA GLN A 342 7.32 -8.67 -8.65
C GLN A 342 7.06 -8.06 -10.04
N SER A 343 5.94 -7.35 -10.26
CA SER A 343 5.64 -6.77 -11.58
C SER A 343 6.29 -5.41 -11.85
N ASP A 344 6.71 -4.68 -10.82
CA ASP A 344 7.31 -3.34 -11.01
C ASP A 344 8.85 -3.33 -11.19
N GLN A 345 9.52 -4.46 -10.98
CA GLN A 345 10.98 -4.54 -11.18
C GLN A 345 11.41 -4.93 -12.62
N LEU A 346 10.50 -5.40 -13.46
CA LEU A 346 10.78 -5.76 -14.84
C LEU A 346 10.52 -4.65 -15.87
N ALA A 347 9.92 -3.54 -15.48
CA ALA A 347 9.63 -2.40 -16.36
C ALA A 347 10.77 -1.36 -16.46
N ASN A 348 11.83 -1.46 -15.65
CA ASN A 348 12.95 -0.50 -15.63
C ASN A 348 14.26 -1.02 -16.23
N ALA A 349 14.24 -2.10 -17.01
CA ALA A 349 15.41 -2.66 -17.67
C ALA A 349 15.19 -2.82 -19.19
N HIS A 350 14.82 -1.70 -19.85
CA HIS A 350 15.05 -1.52 -21.30
C HIS A 350 15.03 -0.04 -21.63
#